data_c37f2b40b290b602f412693b767ffa6e
#
_entry.id   c37f2b40b290b602f412693b767ffa6e
#
_cell.length_a   1.000
_cell.length_b   1.000
_cell.length_c   1.000
_cell.angle_alpha   90.00
_cell.angle_beta   90.00
_cell.angle_gamma   90.00
#
_symmetry.space_group_name_H-M   'P 1'
#
loop_
_entity.id
_entity.type
_entity.pdbx_description
1 polymer ?
#
loop_
_entity_poly.entity_id
_entity_poly.type
_entity_poly.pdbx_seq_one_letter_code
_entity_poly.pdbx_strand_id
1 'polypeptide(L)'
;MDETLENTDSNSDDLLDETQDEVSQEPAYFTALEARVIGSLMEKHLTTPNNYPLTINSLSNACNQKSNREPVMNLTEGQVGHTVNALVERKLAGIDYGERSNKISHRVCTELDIDRKQQAILTVLLLRKPQTLNDLKTRTARMVDFESNDEIHDNLIAMIEREMPLVTLIPKGAGRREDRFAHTLCGEVSVEDIEKDAVSISSIPLDNDRLDAIEARLAAIEAKLGIN
;
A
#
# COMPACT_ATOMS: atom_id res chain seq x y z
N MET A 1 -7.90 55.47 -64.56
CA MET A 1 -7.47 54.08 -64.96
C MET A 1 -7.07 53.39 -63.69
N ASP A 2 -7.97 52.72 -63.32
CA ASP A 2 -8.22 51.25 -63.14
C ASP A 2 -7.73 50.79 -61.79
N GLU A 3 -8.63 50.60 -60.91
CA GLU A 3 -9.27 49.29 -60.49
C GLU A 3 -8.23 48.27 -60.14
N THR A 4 -8.27 47.76 -58.94
CA THR A 4 -9.17 46.67 -58.49
C THR A 4 -9.09 46.47 -56.98
N LEU A 5 -10.26 46.28 -56.41
CA LEU A 5 -10.53 45.73 -55.09
C LEU A 5 -10.16 44.25 -55.02
N GLU A 6 -9.49 43.82 -53.96
CA GLU A 6 -9.70 42.44 -53.48
C GLU A 6 -9.81 42.38 -51.96
N ASN A 7 -10.95 41.87 -51.57
CA ASN A 7 -11.31 41.44 -50.27
C ASN A 7 -10.48 40.22 -49.82
N THR A 8 -9.94 40.23 -48.64
CA THR A 8 -9.56 38.99 -47.96
C THR A 8 -10.17 38.97 -46.57
N ASP A 9 -11.10 38.04 -46.42
CA ASP A 9 -11.70 37.62 -45.15
C ASP A 9 -10.66 37.20 -44.15
N SER A 10 -10.66 37.85 -43.01
CA SER A 10 -9.95 37.44 -41.82
C SER A 10 -10.78 36.43 -41.06
N ASN A 11 -10.40 35.19 -41.22
CA ASN A 11 -10.91 34.09 -40.40
C ASN A 11 -10.06 34.04 -39.10
N SER A 12 -10.62 34.53 -38.02
CA SER A 12 -10.05 34.43 -36.68
C SER A 12 -10.43 33.07 -36.14
N ASP A 13 -9.53 32.09 -36.31
CA ASP A 13 -9.58 30.85 -35.54
C ASP A 13 -9.19 31.16 -34.11
N ASP A 14 -10.18 31.17 -33.25
CA ASP A 14 -10.09 31.19 -31.79
C ASP A 14 -9.50 29.84 -31.31
N LEU A 15 -8.16 29.80 -31.22
CA LEU A 15 -7.48 28.70 -30.51
C LEU A 15 -7.72 28.85 -29.01
N LEU A 16 -8.71 28.13 -28.51
CA LEU A 16 -8.87 27.90 -27.07
C LEU A 16 -7.64 27.15 -26.57
N ASP A 17 -6.76 27.91 -25.93
CA ASP A 17 -5.64 27.41 -25.15
C ASP A 17 -6.22 26.66 -23.94
N GLU A 18 -6.41 25.35 -24.09
CA GLU A 18 -6.69 24.45 -22.97
C GLU A 18 -5.42 24.37 -22.11
N THR A 19 -5.25 25.31 -21.21
CA THR A 19 -4.31 25.17 -20.10
C THR A 19 -4.79 24.00 -19.25
N GLN A 20 -4.23 22.83 -19.51
CA GLN A 20 -4.27 21.72 -18.57
C GLN A 20 -3.57 22.18 -17.30
N ASP A 21 -4.32 22.42 -16.25
CA ASP A 21 -3.83 22.57 -14.90
C ASP A 21 -3.09 21.26 -14.54
N GLU A 22 -1.79 21.20 -14.78
CA GLU A 22 -0.91 20.21 -14.19
C GLU A 22 -0.93 20.48 -12.68
N VAL A 23 -1.78 19.75 -11.98
CA VAL A 23 -1.75 19.66 -10.52
C VAL A 23 -0.36 19.12 -10.18
N SER A 24 0.52 19.99 -9.74
CA SER A 24 1.86 19.65 -9.26
C SER A 24 1.70 18.80 -7.98
N GLN A 25 1.60 17.48 -8.16
CA GLN A 25 1.63 16.56 -7.04
C GLN A 25 3.00 16.65 -6.36
N GLU A 26 3.02 17.02 -5.10
CA GLU A 26 4.23 16.98 -4.30
C GLU A 26 4.83 15.55 -4.38
N PRO A 27 6.17 15.42 -4.49
CA PRO A 27 6.78 14.11 -4.63
C PRO A 27 6.44 13.23 -3.42
N ALA A 28 5.94 12.03 -3.68
CA ALA A 28 5.61 11.07 -2.64
C ALA A 28 6.80 10.83 -1.69
N TYR A 29 6.52 10.74 -0.38
CA TYR A 29 7.55 10.52 0.64
C TYR A 29 8.28 9.18 0.45
N PHE A 30 7.57 8.13 0.04
CA PHE A 30 8.11 6.82 -0.33
C PHE A 30 7.69 6.39 -1.74
N THR A 31 8.57 5.69 -2.41
CA THR A 31 8.18 4.81 -3.52
C THR A 31 7.53 3.53 -2.97
N ALA A 32 6.82 2.78 -3.80
CA ALA A 32 6.20 1.52 -3.40
C ALA A 32 7.23 0.48 -2.90
N LEU A 33 8.47 0.50 -3.45
CA LEU A 33 9.54 -0.37 -2.99
C LEU A 33 10.07 0.06 -1.62
N GLU A 34 10.26 1.35 -1.41
CA GLU A 34 10.68 1.89 -0.11
C GLU A 34 9.65 1.59 0.98
N ALA A 35 8.37 1.79 0.69
CA ALA A 35 7.28 1.44 1.60
C ALA A 35 7.30 -0.06 1.97
N ARG A 36 7.54 -0.95 0.99
CA ARG A 36 7.67 -2.38 1.22
C ARG A 36 8.87 -2.73 2.10
N VAL A 37 10.03 -2.15 1.83
CA VAL A 37 11.27 -2.38 2.59
C VAL A 37 11.11 -1.86 4.02
N ILE A 38 10.67 -0.62 4.19
CA ILE A 38 10.44 -0.01 5.50
C ILE A 38 9.37 -0.76 6.28
N GLY A 39 8.22 -1.04 5.70
CA GLY A 39 7.16 -1.81 6.36
C GLY A 39 7.64 -3.20 6.81
N SER A 40 8.49 -3.87 6.01
CA SER A 40 9.06 -5.15 6.38
C SER A 40 10.06 -5.03 7.55
N LEU A 41 10.92 -4.01 7.57
CA LEU A 41 11.83 -3.73 8.68
C LEU A 41 11.04 -3.41 9.96
N MET A 42 10.03 -2.55 9.89
CA MET A 42 9.17 -2.17 11.02
C MET A 42 8.42 -3.39 11.58
N GLU A 43 7.87 -4.25 10.71
CA GLU A 43 7.21 -5.49 11.12
C GLU A 43 8.18 -6.40 11.91
N LYS A 44 9.37 -6.65 11.36
CA LYS A 44 10.34 -7.57 11.99
C LYS A 44 10.93 -6.98 13.27
N HIS A 45 11.09 -5.68 13.36
CA HIS A 45 11.45 -5.02 14.60
C HIS A 45 10.46 -5.30 15.74
N LEU A 46 9.14 -5.31 15.43
CA LEU A 46 8.10 -5.55 16.42
C LEU A 46 7.85 -7.04 16.69
N THR A 47 7.88 -7.89 15.64
CA THR A 47 7.46 -9.30 15.75
C THR A 47 8.59 -10.27 16.04
N THR A 48 9.82 -9.95 15.65
CA THR A 48 10.99 -10.83 15.81
C THR A 48 12.23 -10.04 16.28
N PRO A 49 12.17 -9.36 17.44
CA PRO A 49 13.25 -8.47 17.91
C PRO A 49 14.59 -9.21 18.09
N ASN A 50 14.57 -10.48 18.46
CA ASN A 50 15.80 -11.30 18.60
C ASN A 50 16.53 -11.54 17.28
N ASN A 51 15.84 -11.41 16.13
CA ASN A 51 16.40 -11.58 14.80
C ASN A 51 16.56 -10.22 14.07
N TYR A 52 16.39 -9.14 14.76
CA TYR A 52 16.52 -7.77 14.25
C TYR A 52 17.79 -7.11 14.83
N PRO A 53 18.57 -6.35 14.06
CA PRO A 53 18.42 -5.93 12.66
C PRO A 53 18.63 -7.07 11.63
N LEU A 54 18.13 -6.90 10.39
CA LEU A 54 18.06 -7.93 9.35
C LEU A 54 19.28 -7.93 8.43
N THR A 55 19.70 -9.11 7.96
CA THR A 55 20.59 -9.20 6.79
C THR A 55 19.81 -8.89 5.52
N ILE A 56 20.51 -8.59 4.40
CA ILE A 56 19.86 -8.34 3.10
C ILE A 56 19.01 -9.53 2.63
N ASN A 57 19.49 -10.75 2.79
CA ASN A 57 18.75 -11.96 2.47
C ASN A 57 17.47 -12.09 3.33
N SER A 58 17.59 -11.89 4.66
CA SER A 58 16.44 -11.93 5.57
C SER A 58 15.41 -10.85 5.24
N LEU A 59 15.86 -9.65 4.85
CA LEU A 59 15.01 -8.54 4.45
C LEU A 59 14.31 -8.84 3.12
N SER A 60 15.02 -9.36 2.12
CA SER A 60 14.45 -9.77 0.83
C SER A 60 13.37 -10.84 1.02
N ASN A 61 13.63 -11.83 1.87
CA ASN A 61 12.63 -12.83 2.24
C ASN A 61 11.41 -12.20 2.96
N ALA A 62 11.64 -11.21 3.84
CA ALA A 62 10.55 -10.50 4.51
C ALA A 62 9.70 -9.66 3.55
N CYS A 63 10.31 -9.02 2.54
CA CYS A 63 9.61 -8.26 1.51
C CYS A 63 8.75 -9.15 0.62
N ASN A 64 9.22 -10.35 0.31
CA ASN A 64 8.61 -11.31 -0.63
C ASN A 64 7.67 -12.33 0.03
N GLN A 65 7.30 -12.15 1.31
CA GLN A 65 6.37 -13.06 1.97
C GLN A 65 5.06 -13.17 1.18
N LYS A 66 4.55 -14.39 1.00
CA LYS A 66 3.27 -14.65 0.30
C LYS A 66 2.05 -14.28 1.13
N SER A 67 2.21 -14.16 2.44
CA SER A 67 1.17 -13.74 3.39
C SER A 67 1.51 -12.39 4.00
N ASN A 68 0.48 -11.65 4.37
CA ASN A 68 0.64 -10.33 5.03
C ASN A 68 1.32 -9.28 4.15
N ARG A 69 1.22 -9.40 2.84
CA ARG A 69 1.73 -8.46 1.83
C ARG A 69 0.70 -8.29 0.72
N GLU A 70 0.32 -7.06 0.44
CA GLU A 70 -0.56 -6.68 -0.66
C GLU A 70 -0.01 -5.43 -1.35
N PRO A 71 0.34 -5.55 -2.64
CA PRO A 71 0.41 -6.77 -3.43
C PRO A 71 1.56 -7.69 -3.00
N VAL A 72 1.52 -8.97 -3.38
CA VAL A 72 2.69 -9.87 -3.25
C VAL A 72 3.72 -9.42 -4.28
N MET A 73 4.97 -9.25 -3.86
CA MET A 73 6.08 -8.86 -4.72
C MET A 73 7.11 -10.01 -4.83
N ASN A 74 7.95 -9.94 -5.84
CA ASN A 74 9.08 -10.84 -6.03
C ASN A 74 10.34 -10.02 -6.32
N LEU A 75 10.88 -9.41 -5.27
CA LEU A 75 12.04 -8.52 -5.33
C LEU A 75 13.34 -9.33 -5.25
N THR A 76 14.30 -8.99 -6.09
CA THR A 76 15.66 -9.52 -5.98
C THR A 76 16.42 -8.86 -4.83
N GLU A 77 17.46 -9.52 -4.29
CA GLU A 77 18.34 -8.93 -3.28
C GLU A 77 19.00 -7.63 -3.78
N GLY A 78 19.31 -7.55 -5.09
CA GLY A 78 19.86 -6.34 -5.70
C GLY A 78 18.89 -5.15 -5.66
N GLN A 79 17.60 -5.37 -5.96
CA GLN A 79 16.56 -4.33 -5.85
C GLN A 79 16.38 -3.88 -4.40
N VAL A 80 16.31 -4.83 -3.46
CA VAL A 80 16.19 -4.50 -2.03
C VAL A 80 17.43 -3.75 -1.55
N GLY A 81 18.65 -4.18 -1.95
CA GLY A 81 19.89 -3.51 -1.60
C GLY A 81 19.98 -2.08 -2.13
N HIS A 82 19.60 -1.86 -3.39
CA HIS A 82 19.52 -0.51 -3.97
C HIS A 82 18.55 0.38 -3.19
N THR A 83 17.35 -0.13 -2.89
CA THR A 83 16.34 0.60 -2.10
C THR A 83 16.85 0.92 -0.69
N VAL A 84 17.54 -0.02 -0.04
CA VAL A 84 18.15 0.21 1.28
C VAL A 84 19.17 1.35 1.22
N ASN A 85 20.02 1.39 0.20
CA ASN A 85 21.02 2.45 0.07
C ASN A 85 20.36 3.83 -0.09
N ALA A 86 19.32 3.95 -0.92
CA ALA A 86 18.55 5.18 -1.06
C ALA A 86 17.89 5.62 0.28
N LEU A 87 17.36 4.66 1.05
CA LEU A 87 16.81 4.94 2.38
C LEU A 87 17.87 5.36 3.39
N VAL A 88 19.09 4.82 3.30
CA VAL A 88 20.22 5.22 4.16
C VAL A 88 20.68 6.64 3.84
N GLU A 89 20.78 7.03 2.57
CA GLU A 89 21.08 8.39 2.14
C GLU A 89 20.07 9.41 2.70
N ARG A 90 18.80 9.01 2.79
CA ARG A 90 17.72 9.81 3.38
C ARG A 90 17.60 9.67 4.90
N LYS A 91 18.52 8.98 5.57
CA LYS A 91 18.55 8.72 7.02
C LYS A 91 17.36 7.91 7.56
N LEU A 92 16.57 7.28 6.68
CA LEU A 92 15.39 6.48 7.02
C LEU A 92 15.73 5.03 7.39
N ALA A 93 16.93 4.58 7.04
CA ALA A 93 17.50 3.31 7.43
C ALA A 93 18.95 3.46 7.92
N GLY A 94 19.48 2.43 8.57
CA GLY A 94 20.88 2.33 8.97
C GLY A 94 21.44 0.98 8.58
N ILE A 95 22.75 0.93 8.28
CA ILE A 95 23.50 -0.30 8.04
C ILE A 95 24.59 -0.41 9.11
N ASP A 96 24.55 -1.48 9.89
CA ASP A 96 25.60 -1.86 10.81
C ASP A 96 26.52 -2.87 10.12
N TYR A 97 27.77 -2.48 9.89
CA TYR A 97 28.76 -3.30 9.20
C TYR A 97 29.39 -4.30 10.19
N GLY A 98 29.00 -5.56 10.07
CA GLY A 98 29.52 -6.64 10.90
C GLY A 98 30.52 -7.52 10.16
N GLU A 99 31.40 -8.24 10.90
CA GLU A 99 32.44 -9.13 10.33
C GLU A 99 31.86 -10.22 9.39
N ARG A 100 30.66 -10.74 9.69
CA ARG A 100 30.05 -11.84 8.92
C ARG A 100 29.00 -11.36 7.92
N SER A 101 28.27 -10.30 8.27
CA SER A 101 27.18 -9.77 7.43
C SER A 101 26.74 -8.40 7.92
N ASN A 102 26.39 -7.54 6.98
CA ASN A 102 25.78 -6.26 7.26
C ASN A 102 24.35 -6.44 7.78
N LYS A 103 23.98 -5.62 8.75
CA LYS A 103 22.66 -5.62 9.38
C LYS A 103 21.94 -4.31 9.10
N ILE A 104 20.68 -4.40 8.71
CA ILE A 104 19.86 -3.28 8.27
C ILE A 104 18.78 -3.03 9.30
N SER A 105 18.65 -1.77 9.73
CA SER A 105 17.61 -1.30 10.65
C SER A 105 16.86 -0.10 10.06
N HIS A 106 15.59 0.12 10.45
CA HIS A 106 14.88 1.34 10.11
C HIS A 106 15.10 2.43 11.16
N ARG A 107 14.95 3.68 10.73
CA ARG A 107 14.97 4.88 11.59
C ARG A 107 13.69 5.71 11.47
N VAL A 108 12.74 5.22 10.71
CA VAL A 108 11.49 5.92 10.35
C VAL A 108 10.69 6.37 11.56
N CYS A 109 10.69 5.58 12.65
CA CYS A 109 9.95 5.98 13.86
C CYS A 109 10.51 7.26 14.49
N THR A 110 11.82 7.44 14.47
CA THR A 110 12.48 8.67 14.96
C THR A 110 12.25 9.83 13.99
N GLU A 111 12.38 9.59 12.68
CA GLU A 111 12.23 10.63 11.66
C GLU A 111 10.79 11.13 11.54
N LEU A 112 9.80 10.25 11.71
CA LEU A 112 8.38 10.59 11.66
C LEU A 112 7.80 10.89 13.06
N ASP A 113 8.61 10.82 14.11
CA ASP A 113 8.17 11.01 15.50
C ASP A 113 6.90 10.22 15.81
N ILE A 114 6.96 8.90 15.64
CA ILE A 114 5.86 7.96 15.92
C ILE A 114 6.24 6.98 17.02
N ASP A 115 5.26 6.70 17.87
CA ASP A 115 5.40 5.74 18.97
C ASP A 115 5.23 4.28 18.48
N ARG A 116 5.34 3.34 19.42
CA ARG A 116 5.26 1.91 19.12
C ARG A 116 3.88 1.48 18.62
N LYS A 117 2.79 2.12 19.09
CA LYS A 117 1.41 1.82 18.67
C LYS A 117 1.16 2.34 17.25
N GLN A 118 1.57 3.56 16.99
CA GLN A 118 1.53 4.17 15.66
C GLN A 118 2.43 3.42 14.66
N GLN A 119 3.62 2.96 15.09
CA GLN A 119 4.47 2.09 14.29
C GLN A 119 3.74 0.82 13.85
N ALA A 120 3.03 0.14 14.75
CA ALA A 120 2.31 -1.08 14.43
C ALA A 120 1.18 -0.84 13.41
N ILE A 121 0.41 0.23 13.57
CA ILE A 121 -0.64 0.63 12.62
C ILE A 121 -0.03 0.95 11.26
N LEU A 122 0.96 1.83 11.21
CA LEU A 122 1.61 2.25 9.97
C LEU A 122 2.27 1.07 9.25
N THR A 123 2.86 0.14 9.99
CA THR A 123 3.42 -1.11 9.44
C THR A 123 2.37 -1.93 8.68
N VAL A 124 1.17 -2.08 9.24
CA VAL A 124 0.08 -2.80 8.56
C VAL A 124 -0.35 -2.07 7.30
N LEU A 125 -0.46 -0.75 7.34
CA LEU A 125 -0.89 0.05 6.20
C LEU A 125 0.17 0.10 5.08
N LEU A 126 1.47 0.14 5.41
CA LEU A 126 2.57 0.10 4.42
C LEU A 126 2.68 -1.25 3.69
N LEU A 127 2.29 -2.32 4.36
CA LEU A 127 2.43 -3.68 3.82
C LEU A 127 1.17 -4.18 3.11
N ARG A 128 0.05 -3.46 3.23
CA ARG A 128 -1.27 -3.89 2.73
C ARG A 128 -2.05 -2.73 2.12
N LYS A 129 -3.15 -3.10 1.46
CA LYS A 129 -4.20 -2.17 1.00
C LYS A 129 -4.94 -1.52 2.19
N PRO A 130 -5.80 -0.53 1.96
CA PRO A 130 -6.55 0.14 3.02
C PRO A 130 -7.31 -0.82 3.94
N GLN A 131 -7.23 -0.60 5.25
CA GLN A 131 -7.71 -1.47 6.31
C GLN A 131 -8.87 -0.84 7.09
N THR A 132 -9.82 -1.67 7.55
CA THR A 132 -10.82 -1.27 8.55
C THR A 132 -10.20 -1.25 9.96
N LEU A 133 -10.89 -0.66 10.94
CA LEU A 133 -10.46 -0.71 12.35
C LEU A 133 -10.31 -2.14 12.86
N ASN A 134 -11.24 -3.02 12.51
CA ASN A 134 -11.20 -4.44 12.89
C ASN A 134 -10.03 -5.19 12.24
N ASP A 135 -9.73 -4.87 10.96
CA ASP A 135 -8.54 -5.40 10.30
C ASP A 135 -7.26 -4.96 11.04
N LEU A 136 -7.16 -3.68 11.37
CA LEU A 136 -6.00 -3.13 12.09
C LEU A 136 -5.83 -3.82 13.44
N LYS A 137 -6.90 -3.95 14.25
CA LYS A 137 -6.84 -4.64 15.54
C LYS A 137 -6.31 -6.07 15.40
N THR A 138 -6.88 -6.83 14.47
CA THR A 138 -6.50 -8.23 14.23
C THR A 138 -5.05 -8.36 13.77
N ARG A 139 -4.60 -7.46 12.88
CA ARG A 139 -3.29 -7.56 12.22
C ARG A 139 -2.16 -6.99 13.04
N THR A 140 -2.42 -6.05 13.94
CA THR A 140 -1.45 -5.49 14.88
C THR A 140 -1.25 -6.35 16.13
N ALA A 141 -2.16 -7.26 16.46
CA ALA A 141 -2.14 -8.05 17.69
C ALA A 141 -0.82 -8.82 17.95
N ARG A 142 -0.04 -9.13 16.88
CA ARG A 142 1.29 -9.76 17.01
C ARG A 142 2.43 -8.77 17.27
N MET A 143 2.17 -7.49 17.12
CA MET A 143 3.17 -6.40 17.20
C MET A 143 3.04 -5.64 18.50
N VAL A 144 1.82 -5.27 18.85
CA VAL A 144 1.46 -4.49 20.03
C VAL A 144 0.04 -4.85 20.45
N ASP A 145 -0.24 -4.75 21.74
CA ASP A 145 -1.57 -4.95 22.29
C ASP A 145 -2.32 -3.61 22.36
N PHE A 146 -3.55 -3.58 21.84
CA PHE A 146 -4.48 -2.46 21.92
C PHE A 146 -5.65 -2.86 22.81
N GLU A 147 -5.96 -2.06 23.79
CA GLU A 147 -7.04 -2.29 24.76
C GLU A 147 -8.41 -2.28 24.07
N SER A 148 -8.62 -1.35 23.13
CA SER A 148 -9.90 -1.17 22.44
C SER A 148 -9.73 -0.74 20.98
N ASN A 149 -10.84 -0.74 20.24
CA ASN A 149 -10.88 -0.11 18.91
C ASN A 149 -10.77 1.41 18.98
N ASP A 150 -11.23 2.01 20.08
CA ASP A 150 -11.16 3.47 20.28
C ASP A 150 -9.69 3.91 20.39
N GLU A 151 -8.87 3.15 21.08
CA GLU A 151 -7.43 3.42 21.16
C GLU A 151 -6.75 3.38 19.77
N ILE A 152 -7.12 2.44 18.90
CA ILE A 152 -6.63 2.40 17.52
C ILE A 152 -7.13 3.64 16.77
N HIS A 153 -8.39 4.00 16.94
CA HIS A 153 -8.98 5.16 16.31
C HIS A 153 -8.27 6.46 16.72
N ASP A 154 -8.00 6.64 18.01
CA ASP A 154 -7.30 7.83 18.53
C ASP A 154 -5.88 7.95 17.93
N ASN A 155 -5.17 6.83 17.82
CA ASN A 155 -3.86 6.80 17.17
C ASN A 155 -3.95 7.14 15.66
N LEU A 156 -5.00 6.69 14.97
CA LEU A 156 -5.24 7.04 13.57
C LEU A 156 -5.54 8.53 13.42
N ILE A 157 -6.41 9.10 14.25
CA ILE A 157 -6.72 10.54 14.24
C ILE A 157 -5.45 11.36 14.48
N ALA A 158 -4.65 10.99 15.48
CA ALA A 158 -3.38 11.68 15.74
C ALA A 158 -2.41 11.64 14.54
N MET A 159 -2.43 10.58 13.73
CA MET A 159 -1.61 10.49 12.50
C MET A 159 -2.23 11.24 11.31
N ILE A 160 -3.54 11.44 11.29
CA ILE A 160 -4.27 12.19 10.25
C ILE A 160 -4.09 13.70 10.46
N GLU A 161 -4.15 14.17 11.71
CA GLU A 161 -4.15 15.59 12.08
C GLU A 161 -2.76 16.25 12.09
N ARG A 162 -1.71 15.53 11.65
CA ARG A 162 -0.34 16.07 11.55
C ARG A 162 -0.23 17.09 10.42
N GLU A 163 0.73 18.01 10.49
CA GLU A 163 1.10 18.91 9.37
C GLU A 163 1.39 18.13 8.09
N MET A 164 2.12 17.00 8.24
CA MET A 164 2.28 15.98 7.21
C MET A 164 1.48 14.74 7.62
N PRO A 165 0.26 14.58 7.12
CA PRO A 165 -0.55 13.42 7.45
C PRO A 165 0.11 12.13 7.03
N LEU A 166 0.19 11.15 7.93
CA LEU A 166 0.76 9.82 7.64
C LEU A 166 -0.31 8.82 7.20
N VAL A 167 -1.57 9.13 7.52
CA VAL A 167 -2.74 8.29 7.28
C VAL A 167 -3.88 9.15 6.77
N THR A 168 -4.74 8.59 5.94
CA THR A 168 -5.99 9.19 5.49
C THR A 168 -7.17 8.26 5.77
N LEU A 169 -8.34 8.86 6.02
CA LEU A 169 -9.62 8.16 6.13
C LEU A 169 -10.25 8.07 4.75
N ILE A 170 -10.64 6.86 4.37
CA ILE A 170 -11.44 6.57 3.18
C ILE A 170 -12.85 6.23 3.66
N PRO A 171 -13.81 7.15 3.54
CA PRO A 171 -15.14 6.94 4.06
C PRO A 171 -15.85 5.78 3.34
N LYS A 172 -16.75 5.14 4.06
CA LYS A 172 -17.67 4.16 3.46
C LYS A 172 -18.44 4.80 2.29
N GLY A 173 -18.60 4.06 1.21
CA GLY A 173 -19.24 4.53 -0.01
C GLY A 173 -19.94 3.40 -0.74
N ALA A 174 -20.34 3.62 -1.99
CA ALA A 174 -21.01 2.61 -2.81
C ALA A 174 -20.17 1.31 -2.83
N GLY A 175 -20.74 0.21 -2.32
CA GLY A 175 -20.10 -1.11 -2.25
C GLY A 175 -19.21 -1.36 -1.02
N ARG A 176 -19.01 -0.38 -0.14
CA ARG A 176 -18.22 -0.53 1.10
C ARG A 176 -19.11 -0.31 2.33
N ARG A 177 -19.05 -1.23 3.29
CA ARG A 177 -19.88 -1.17 4.52
C ARG A 177 -19.23 -0.39 5.65
N GLU A 178 -17.90 -0.26 5.64
CA GLU A 178 -17.10 0.32 6.72
C GLU A 178 -16.07 1.30 6.15
N ASP A 179 -15.70 2.27 6.97
CA ASP A 179 -14.61 3.17 6.73
C ASP A 179 -13.27 2.40 6.69
N ARG A 180 -12.33 2.87 5.88
CA ARG A 180 -10.99 2.31 5.78
C ARG A 180 -9.94 3.39 5.98
N PHE A 181 -8.77 2.96 6.34
CA PHE A 181 -7.60 3.83 6.55
C PHE A 181 -6.48 3.37 5.63
N ALA A 182 -5.77 4.33 5.05
CA ALA A 182 -4.61 4.09 4.20
C ALA A 182 -3.47 5.03 4.60
N HIS A 183 -2.21 4.65 4.35
CA HIS A 183 -1.09 5.58 4.51
C HIS A 183 -1.02 6.53 3.31
N THR A 184 -0.52 7.74 3.54
CA THR A 184 -0.33 8.79 2.53
C THR A 184 1.10 8.88 2.01
N LEU A 185 2.02 8.10 2.56
CA LEU A 185 3.46 8.20 2.31
C LEU A 185 3.88 7.84 0.88
N CYS A 186 3.04 7.16 0.10
CA CYS A 186 3.27 6.90 -1.33
C CYS A 186 2.49 7.85 -2.26
N GLY A 187 2.03 8.99 -1.74
CA GLY A 187 1.19 9.94 -2.45
C GLY A 187 -0.28 9.84 -2.03
N GLU A 188 -1.12 10.66 -2.64
CA GLU A 188 -2.54 10.67 -2.38
C GLU A 188 -3.19 9.34 -2.77
N VAL A 189 -4.08 8.87 -1.91
CA VAL A 189 -4.83 7.64 -2.14
C VAL A 189 -6.08 7.98 -2.94
N SER A 190 -6.06 7.69 -4.24
CA SER A 190 -7.23 7.85 -5.09
C SER A 190 -8.33 6.86 -4.70
N VAL A 191 -9.54 7.37 -4.48
CA VAL A 191 -10.74 6.55 -4.24
C VAL A 191 -11.02 5.65 -5.45
N GLU A 192 -10.69 6.12 -6.65
CA GLU A 192 -10.87 5.40 -7.91
C GLU A 192 -9.95 4.17 -8.03
N ASP A 193 -8.73 4.23 -7.52
CA ASP A 193 -7.81 3.09 -7.54
C ASP A 193 -8.27 1.99 -6.59
N ILE A 194 -8.92 2.37 -5.50
CA ILE A 194 -9.51 1.42 -4.55
C ILE A 194 -10.78 0.76 -5.15
N GLU A 195 -11.54 1.48 -5.96
CA GLU A 195 -12.74 0.95 -6.63
C GLU A 195 -12.38 -0.01 -7.76
N LYS A 196 -11.35 0.27 -8.54
CA LYS A 196 -10.83 -0.65 -9.57
C LYS A 196 -10.41 -1.99 -8.96
N ASP A 197 -9.79 -1.96 -7.79
CA ASP A 197 -9.40 -3.17 -7.06
C ASP A 197 -10.61 -3.95 -6.50
N ALA A 198 -11.66 -3.27 -6.07
CA ALA A 198 -12.89 -3.92 -5.61
C ALA A 198 -13.67 -4.56 -6.76
N VAL A 199 -13.69 -3.93 -7.94
CA VAL A 199 -14.31 -4.46 -9.15
C VAL A 199 -13.55 -5.66 -9.69
N SER A 200 -12.20 -5.67 -9.61
CA SER A 200 -11.39 -6.80 -10.08
C SER A 200 -11.59 -8.08 -9.23
N ILE A 201 -11.98 -7.96 -7.98
CA ILE A 201 -12.33 -9.13 -7.14
C ILE A 201 -13.73 -9.65 -7.49
N SER A 202 -14.67 -8.78 -7.90
CA SER A 202 -16.03 -9.16 -8.32
C SER A 202 -16.09 -9.63 -9.77
N SER A 203 -15.06 -9.40 -10.55
CA SER A 203 -14.92 -9.79 -11.95
C SER A 203 -13.93 -10.93 -12.20
N ILE A 204 -13.62 -11.75 -11.20
CA ILE A 204 -13.10 -13.09 -11.48
C ILE A 204 -14.25 -13.78 -12.20
N PRO A 205 -14.14 -14.14 -13.50
CA PRO A 205 -15.15 -14.96 -14.13
C PRO A 205 -15.24 -16.21 -13.24
N LEU A 206 -16.39 -16.42 -12.62
CA LEU A 206 -16.69 -17.72 -12.07
C LEU A 206 -16.48 -18.67 -13.24
N ASP A 207 -15.44 -19.50 -13.14
CA ASP A 207 -15.18 -20.56 -14.09
C ASP A 207 -16.32 -21.56 -13.90
N ASN A 208 -17.46 -21.25 -14.58
CA ASN A 208 -18.68 -22.06 -14.50
C ASN A 208 -18.36 -23.50 -14.87
N ASP A 209 -17.44 -23.72 -15.84
CA ASP A 209 -17.01 -25.07 -16.23
C ASP A 209 -16.34 -25.82 -15.07
N ARG A 210 -15.65 -25.10 -14.18
CA ARG A 210 -15.03 -25.66 -13.00
C ARG A 210 -16.02 -25.91 -11.87
N LEU A 211 -17.01 -25.04 -11.71
CA LEU A 211 -18.14 -25.24 -10.77
C LEU A 211 -18.99 -26.43 -11.20
N ASP A 212 -19.38 -26.52 -12.46
CA ASP A 212 -20.14 -27.62 -13.02
C ASP A 212 -19.39 -28.96 -12.88
N ALA A 213 -18.07 -28.95 -13.09
CA ALA A 213 -17.23 -30.14 -12.89
C ALA A 213 -17.15 -30.56 -11.40
N ILE A 214 -17.16 -29.62 -10.45
CA ILE A 214 -17.16 -29.89 -9.01
C ILE A 214 -18.53 -30.42 -8.61
N GLU A 215 -19.64 -29.83 -9.07
CA GLU A 215 -21.01 -30.29 -8.81
C GLU A 215 -21.24 -31.70 -9.36
N ALA A 216 -20.79 -31.99 -10.57
CA ALA A 216 -20.86 -33.34 -11.15
C ALA A 216 -20.07 -34.38 -10.34
N ARG A 217 -18.90 -34.02 -9.80
CA ARG A 217 -18.13 -34.91 -8.92
C ARG A 217 -18.79 -35.11 -7.58
N LEU A 218 -19.43 -34.08 -7.03
CA LEU A 218 -20.17 -34.15 -5.77
C LEU A 218 -21.38 -35.07 -5.92
N ALA A 219 -22.18 -34.89 -6.98
CA ALA A 219 -23.32 -35.76 -7.30
C ALA A 219 -22.92 -37.23 -7.51
N ALA A 220 -21.76 -37.48 -8.14
CA ALA A 220 -21.25 -38.82 -8.33
C ALA A 220 -20.80 -39.48 -6.99
N ILE A 221 -20.31 -38.71 -6.02
CA ILE A 221 -19.94 -39.19 -4.68
C ILE A 221 -21.20 -39.46 -3.86
N GLU A 222 -22.19 -38.55 -3.89
CA GLU A 222 -23.48 -38.74 -3.19
C GLU A 222 -24.22 -39.97 -3.68
N ALA A 223 -24.25 -40.20 -4.99
CA ALA A 223 -24.81 -41.40 -5.58
C ALA A 223 -24.11 -42.70 -5.13
N LYS A 224 -22.78 -42.67 -4.96
CA LYS A 224 -22.00 -43.83 -4.46
C LYS A 224 -22.19 -44.08 -2.98
N LEU A 225 -22.47 -43.04 -2.20
CA LEU A 225 -22.66 -43.12 -0.74
C LEU A 225 -24.12 -43.34 -0.38
N GLY A 226 -25.06 -43.32 -1.35
CA GLY A 226 -26.50 -43.50 -1.10
C GLY A 226 -27.11 -42.35 -0.28
N ILE A 227 -26.53 -41.18 -0.36
CA ILE A 227 -27.02 -39.94 0.29
C ILE A 227 -27.85 -39.21 -0.75
N ASN A 228 -29.17 -39.16 -0.59
CA ASN A 228 -30.12 -38.37 -1.35
C ASN A 228 -30.62 -37.25 -0.47
#